data_75f42885b5ea13b3096692720c29f065
#
_entry.id   75f42885b5ea13b3096692720c29f065
#
_cell.length_a   1.000
_cell.length_b   1.000
_cell.length_c   1.000
_cell.angle_alpha   90.00
_cell.angle_beta   90.00
_cell.angle_gamma   90.00
#
_symmetry.space_group_name_H-M   'P 1'
#
loop_
_entity.id
_entity.type
_entity.pdbx_description
1 polymer ?
#
loop_
_entity_poly.entity_id
_entity_poly.type
_entity_poly.pdbx_seq_one_letter_code
_entity_poly.pdbx_strand_id
1 'polypeptide(L)'
;MARALELARLGLYSTHPNPRVGCVIVSDGRIVGEGWHARAGEPHAEVYALRQAGALAAGATAYVTLEPCSHHGRTPPCADALIEARVGRVVTAMQDPNPQVAGRGLQRLAQAGIEVSCGVLESDARSLNAGFIKRMEQGLPFVRVKLAMSLD
;
A
#
# COMPACT_ATOMS: atom_id res chain seq x y z
N MET A 1 -2.87 3.94 -10.23
CA MET A 1 -3.27 2.80 -9.35
C MET A 1 -3.02 1.44 -9.99
N ALA A 2 -3.41 1.17 -11.22
CA ALA A 2 -3.15 -0.14 -11.85
C ALA A 2 -1.67 -0.56 -11.77
N ARG A 3 -0.75 0.36 -12.10
CA ARG A 3 0.70 0.10 -11.97
C ARG A 3 1.14 -0.22 -10.54
N ALA A 4 0.57 0.47 -9.53
CA ALA A 4 0.86 0.17 -8.12
C ALA A 4 0.39 -1.26 -7.74
N LEU A 5 -0.75 -1.71 -8.26
CA LEU A 5 -1.23 -3.08 -8.07
C LEU A 5 -0.34 -4.13 -8.75
N GLU A 6 0.20 -3.84 -9.94
CA GLU A 6 1.20 -4.71 -10.59
C GLU A 6 2.45 -4.87 -9.72
N LEU A 7 2.98 -3.76 -9.19
CA LEU A 7 4.13 -3.78 -8.29
C LEU A 7 3.83 -4.57 -7.01
N ALA A 8 2.65 -4.39 -6.41
CA ALA A 8 2.24 -5.13 -5.22
C ALA A 8 2.23 -6.66 -5.42
N ARG A 9 1.92 -7.13 -6.65
CA ARG A 9 1.96 -8.57 -7.00
C ARG A 9 3.36 -9.18 -6.91
N LEU A 10 4.41 -8.39 -7.05
CA LEU A 10 5.79 -8.87 -6.91
C LEU A 10 6.09 -9.41 -5.50
N GLY A 11 5.35 -8.92 -4.48
CA GLY A 11 5.43 -9.40 -3.10
C GLY A 11 4.61 -10.67 -2.79
N LEU A 12 4.03 -11.35 -3.81
CA LEU A 12 3.04 -12.42 -3.62
C LEU A 12 3.49 -13.56 -2.70
N TYR A 13 4.76 -13.90 -2.72
CA TYR A 13 5.32 -15.05 -1.98
C TYR A 13 6.28 -14.67 -0.86
N SER A 14 6.55 -13.38 -0.64
CA SER A 14 7.62 -12.93 0.26
C SER A 14 7.18 -12.02 1.40
N THR A 15 6.01 -11.39 1.30
CA THR A 15 5.57 -10.40 2.29
C THR A 15 4.89 -10.97 3.53
N HIS A 16 4.45 -12.25 3.49
CA HIS A 16 3.73 -12.83 4.62
C HIS A 16 4.51 -12.66 5.95
N PRO A 17 3.86 -12.26 7.05
CA PRO A 17 2.42 -12.05 7.28
C PRO A 17 1.88 -10.66 6.87
N ASN A 18 2.70 -9.78 6.30
CA ASN A 18 2.32 -8.43 5.90
C ASN A 18 1.48 -8.42 4.62
N PRO A 19 0.69 -7.37 4.38
CA PRO A 19 -0.03 -7.19 3.13
C PRO A 19 0.94 -6.91 1.97
N ARG A 20 0.48 -7.19 0.76
CA ARG A 20 1.15 -6.83 -0.48
C ARG A 20 0.78 -5.40 -0.81
N VAL A 21 1.78 -4.54 -0.86
CA VAL A 21 1.59 -3.11 -1.10
C VAL A 21 2.50 -2.66 -2.23
N GLY A 22 1.98 -1.83 -3.10
CA GLY A 22 2.71 -1.13 -4.14
C GLY A 22 2.44 0.36 -4.08
N CYS A 23 3.44 1.14 -4.45
CA CYS A 23 3.39 2.59 -4.48
C CYS A 23 3.98 3.12 -5.79
N VAL A 24 3.30 4.11 -6.38
CA VAL A 24 3.77 4.84 -7.56
C VAL A 24 3.64 6.33 -7.30
N ILE A 25 4.72 7.08 -7.52
CA ILE A 25 4.73 8.54 -7.40
C ILE A 25 4.76 9.14 -8.79
N VAL A 26 3.82 10.07 -9.05
CA VAL A 26 3.64 10.74 -10.34
C VAL A 26 3.80 12.24 -10.15
N SER A 27 4.71 12.84 -10.92
CA SER A 27 4.92 14.28 -11.03
C SER A 27 4.80 14.69 -12.49
N ASP A 28 4.01 15.72 -12.79
CA ASP A 28 3.80 16.25 -14.14
C ASP A 28 3.43 15.18 -15.18
N GLY A 29 2.54 14.25 -14.78
CA GLY A 29 2.06 13.16 -15.62
C GLY A 29 3.08 12.03 -15.87
N ARG A 30 4.27 12.07 -15.23
CA ARG A 30 5.32 11.07 -15.36
C ARG A 30 5.51 10.30 -14.06
N ILE A 31 5.76 9.01 -14.16
CA ILE A 31 6.18 8.20 -13.01
C ILE A 31 7.61 8.58 -12.65
N VAL A 32 7.81 9.08 -11.43
CA VAL A 32 9.11 9.50 -10.89
C VAL A 32 9.62 8.57 -9.79
N GLY A 33 8.75 7.71 -9.24
CA GLY A 33 9.14 6.72 -8.24
C GLY A 33 8.18 5.55 -8.20
N GLU A 34 8.73 4.36 -8.03
CA GLU A 34 8.01 3.10 -7.90
C GLU A 34 8.57 2.28 -6.75
N GLY A 35 7.69 1.54 -6.05
CA GLY A 35 8.11 0.67 -4.98
C GLY A 35 7.05 -0.37 -4.65
N TRP A 36 7.50 -1.48 -4.07
CA TRP A 36 6.62 -2.49 -3.48
C TRP A 36 7.21 -3.00 -2.18
N HIS A 37 6.37 -3.53 -1.30
CA HIS A 37 6.83 -4.22 -0.10
C HIS A 37 7.39 -5.58 -0.49
N ALA A 38 8.72 -5.70 -0.46
CA ALA A 38 9.41 -6.88 -0.98
C ALA A 38 9.39 -8.05 0.02
N ARG A 39 9.56 -7.77 1.31
CA ARG A 39 9.63 -8.80 2.37
C ARG A 39 9.24 -8.23 3.73
N ALA A 40 8.64 -9.06 4.57
CA ALA A 40 8.36 -8.69 5.98
C ALA A 40 9.65 -8.28 6.70
N GLY A 41 9.62 -7.10 7.36
CA GLY A 41 10.76 -6.51 8.05
C GLY A 41 11.60 -5.54 7.22
N GLU A 42 11.42 -5.51 5.89
CA GLU A 42 12.02 -4.54 4.99
C GLU A 42 11.16 -3.26 4.87
N PRO A 43 11.69 -2.17 4.27
CA PRO A 43 10.93 -0.95 4.06
C PRO A 43 9.61 -1.20 3.31
N HIS A 44 8.63 -0.35 3.57
CA HIS A 44 7.36 -0.37 2.87
C HIS A 44 7.47 0.22 1.45
N ALA A 45 6.47 -0.03 0.62
CA ALA A 45 6.42 0.39 -0.78
C ALA A 45 6.67 1.88 -0.97
N GLU A 46 6.07 2.70 -0.10
CA GLU A 46 6.17 4.17 -0.14
C GLU A 46 7.61 4.64 0.04
N VAL A 47 8.38 3.98 0.91
CA VAL A 47 9.78 4.33 1.17
C VAL A 47 10.64 4.10 -0.07
N TYR A 48 10.44 2.99 -0.78
CA TYR A 48 11.14 2.72 -2.03
C TYR A 48 10.78 3.72 -3.12
N ALA A 49 9.48 4.00 -3.29
CA ALA A 49 8.99 4.95 -4.27
C ALA A 49 9.51 6.37 -3.99
N LEU A 50 9.52 6.80 -2.72
CA LEU A 50 10.05 8.10 -2.30
C LEU A 50 11.55 8.21 -2.52
N ARG A 51 12.32 7.16 -2.22
CA ARG A 51 13.77 7.14 -2.47
C ARG A 51 14.10 7.30 -3.96
N GLN A 52 13.32 6.66 -4.82
CA GLN A 52 13.50 6.78 -6.27
C GLN A 52 13.07 8.16 -6.78
N ALA A 53 11.95 8.71 -6.29
CA ALA A 53 11.44 10.01 -6.70
C ALA A 53 12.35 11.16 -6.24
N GLY A 54 13.01 11.03 -5.08
CA GLY A 54 13.85 12.08 -4.52
C GLY A 54 13.11 13.41 -4.41
N ALA A 55 13.72 14.49 -4.87
CA ALA A 55 13.15 15.83 -4.84
C ALA A 55 11.87 15.98 -5.70
N LEU A 56 11.65 15.11 -6.68
CA LEU A 56 10.46 15.14 -7.53
C LEU A 56 9.20 14.65 -6.81
N ALA A 57 9.31 14.14 -5.58
CA ALA A 57 8.17 13.79 -4.75
C ALA A 57 7.40 15.02 -4.24
N ALA A 58 8.06 16.18 -4.14
CA ALA A 58 7.41 17.39 -3.65
C ALA A 58 6.33 17.87 -4.62
N GLY A 59 5.08 18.04 -4.10
CA GLY A 59 3.90 18.38 -4.90
C GLY A 59 3.33 17.25 -5.76
N ALA A 60 4.00 16.09 -5.84
CA ALA A 60 3.58 14.95 -6.64
C ALA A 60 2.34 14.24 -6.08
N THR A 61 1.75 13.34 -6.88
CA THR A 61 0.68 12.43 -6.44
C THR A 61 1.26 11.04 -6.16
N ALA A 62 1.05 10.52 -4.96
CA ALA A 62 1.37 9.15 -4.59
C ALA A 62 0.13 8.24 -4.70
N TYR A 63 0.23 7.17 -5.46
CA TYR A 63 -0.78 6.12 -5.59
C TYR A 63 -0.33 4.91 -4.79
N VAL A 64 -1.07 4.54 -3.76
CA VAL A 64 -0.72 3.44 -2.85
C VAL A 64 -1.87 2.42 -2.80
N THR A 65 -1.57 1.14 -2.92
CA THR A 65 -2.62 0.10 -2.97
C THR A 65 -3.30 -0.17 -1.63
N LEU A 66 -2.75 0.34 -0.53
CA LEU A 66 -3.29 0.24 0.81
C LEU A 66 -3.01 1.55 1.56
N GLU A 67 -3.84 1.88 2.54
CA GLU A 67 -3.64 3.03 3.41
C GLU A 67 -2.22 3.07 4.00
N PRO A 68 -1.47 4.19 3.89
CA PRO A 68 -0.16 4.36 4.52
C PRO A 68 -0.24 4.24 6.04
N CYS A 69 0.65 3.46 6.64
CA CYS A 69 0.65 3.26 8.07
C CYS A 69 0.96 4.56 8.84
N SER A 70 0.31 4.70 10.02
CA SER A 70 0.44 5.88 10.90
C SER A 70 1.06 5.56 12.25
N HIS A 71 1.37 4.30 12.53
CA HIS A 71 1.98 3.86 13.78
C HIS A 71 3.46 3.53 13.59
N HIS A 72 4.24 3.75 14.63
CA HIS A 72 5.64 3.32 14.68
C HIS A 72 5.69 1.80 14.87
N GLY A 73 6.25 1.12 13.88
CA GLY A 73 6.62 -0.28 13.96
C GLY A 73 8.14 -0.43 14.02
N ARG A 74 8.69 -1.32 13.22
CA ARG A 74 10.14 -1.44 13.00
C ARG A 74 10.71 -0.29 12.17
N THR A 75 9.87 0.39 11.42
CA THR A 75 10.20 1.57 10.59
C THR A 75 9.29 2.73 10.97
N PRO A 76 9.71 3.99 10.71
CA PRO A 76 8.84 5.15 10.86
C PRO A 76 7.56 5.00 10.02
N PRO A 77 6.45 5.66 10.42
CA PRO A 77 5.19 5.61 9.68
C PRO A 77 5.34 6.11 8.24
N CYS A 78 4.73 5.40 7.28
CA CYS A 78 4.76 5.82 5.87
C CYS A 78 4.01 7.14 5.64
N ALA A 79 2.98 7.42 6.44
CA ALA A 79 2.29 8.72 6.39
C ALA A 79 3.26 9.87 6.69
N ASP A 80 4.17 9.71 7.66
CA ASP A 80 5.17 10.72 7.99
C ASP A 80 6.19 10.90 6.87
N ALA A 81 6.65 9.80 6.27
CA ALA A 81 7.58 9.86 5.14
C ALA A 81 6.98 10.62 3.93
N LEU A 82 5.68 10.42 3.65
CA LEU A 82 4.96 11.16 2.60
C LEU A 82 4.80 12.65 2.95
N ILE A 83 4.55 12.98 4.22
CA ILE A 83 4.48 14.37 4.71
C ILE A 83 5.84 15.06 4.60
N GLU A 84 6.91 14.41 5.07
CA GLU A 84 8.29 14.93 5.00
C GLU A 84 8.73 15.17 3.56
N ALA A 85 8.34 14.28 2.64
CA ALA A 85 8.58 14.41 1.21
C ALA A 85 7.71 15.50 0.55
N ARG A 86 6.78 16.13 1.28
CA ARG A 86 5.86 17.17 0.80
C ARG A 86 5.05 16.73 -0.41
N VAL A 87 4.57 15.49 -0.42
CA VAL A 87 3.67 15.00 -1.46
C VAL A 87 2.40 15.84 -1.45
N GLY A 88 1.92 16.26 -2.63
CA GLY A 88 0.74 17.13 -2.73
C GLY A 88 -0.57 16.37 -2.61
N ARG A 89 -0.61 15.12 -3.06
CA ARG A 89 -1.81 14.28 -3.07
C ARG A 89 -1.48 12.82 -2.82
N VAL A 90 -2.35 12.13 -2.06
CA VAL A 90 -2.29 10.68 -1.85
C VAL A 90 -3.60 10.04 -2.29
N VAL A 91 -3.51 9.06 -3.18
CA VAL A 91 -4.63 8.26 -3.66
C VAL A 91 -4.42 6.82 -3.20
N THR A 92 -5.35 6.30 -2.40
CA THR A 92 -5.27 4.91 -1.94
C THR A 92 -6.33 4.04 -2.61
N ALA A 93 -6.00 2.76 -2.84
CA ALA A 93 -6.98 1.82 -3.35
C ALA A 93 -7.99 1.44 -2.27
N MET A 94 -7.55 1.21 -1.05
CA MET A 94 -8.42 0.84 0.07
C MET A 94 -7.87 1.34 1.40
N GLN A 95 -8.76 1.47 2.37
CA GLN A 95 -8.42 1.69 3.77
C GLN A 95 -7.85 0.40 4.37
N ASP A 96 -6.93 0.50 5.32
CA ASP A 96 -6.40 -0.66 6.02
C ASP A 96 -7.50 -1.27 6.92
N PRO A 97 -7.81 -2.57 6.76
CA PRO A 97 -8.80 -3.26 7.60
C PRO A 97 -8.31 -3.50 9.04
N ASN A 98 -7.03 -3.27 9.32
CA ASN A 98 -6.49 -3.39 10.68
C ASN A 98 -7.09 -2.30 11.59
N PRO A 99 -7.82 -2.64 12.67
CA PRO A 99 -8.42 -1.65 13.57
C PRO A 99 -7.42 -0.66 14.20
N GLN A 100 -6.14 -1.02 14.24
CA GLN A 100 -5.06 -0.14 14.73
C GLN A 100 -4.64 0.92 13.72
N VAL A 101 -4.99 0.76 12.44
CA VAL A 101 -4.68 1.71 11.35
C VAL A 101 -5.94 2.43 10.89
N ALA A 102 -6.88 1.72 10.37
CA ALA A 102 -8.28 2.06 10.01
C ALA A 102 -8.59 3.56 9.87
N GLY A 103 -8.07 4.21 8.82
CA GLY A 103 -8.31 5.62 8.50
C GLY A 103 -7.36 6.60 9.18
N ARG A 104 -6.56 6.20 10.15
CA ARG A 104 -5.65 7.11 10.88
C ARG A 104 -4.51 7.64 10.00
N GLY A 105 -4.03 6.83 9.05
CA GLY A 105 -3.02 7.26 8.09
C GLY A 105 -3.57 8.32 7.14
N LEU A 106 -4.76 8.09 6.58
CA LEU A 106 -5.45 9.05 5.72
C LEU A 106 -5.77 10.35 6.47
N GLN A 107 -6.26 10.24 7.71
CA GLN A 107 -6.54 11.40 8.55
C GLN A 107 -5.26 12.22 8.84
N ARG A 108 -4.14 11.56 9.14
CA ARG A 108 -2.85 12.22 9.40
C ARG A 108 -2.34 12.99 8.19
N LEU A 109 -2.45 12.41 7.00
CA LEU A 109 -2.11 13.06 5.73
C LEU A 109 -2.99 14.30 5.49
N ALA A 110 -4.31 14.17 5.68
CA ALA A 110 -5.25 15.28 5.52
C ALA A 110 -4.98 16.42 6.51
N GLN A 111 -4.67 16.11 7.78
CA GLN A 111 -4.29 17.10 8.80
C GLN A 111 -2.99 17.84 8.47
N ALA A 112 -2.10 17.23 7.71
CA ALA A 112 -0.88 17.86 7.20
C ALA A 112 -1.11 18.67 5.92
N GLY A 113 -2.36 18.80 5.44
CA GLY A 113 -2.71 19.58 4.25
C GLY A 113 -2.54 18.82 2.93
N ILE A 114 -2.31 17.51 2.96
CA ILE A 114 -2.21 16.66 1.76
C ILE A 114 -3.62 16.30 1.30
N GLU A 115 -3.91 16.46 0.01
CA GLU A 115 -5.16 16.00 -0.60
C GLU A 115 -5.23 14.47 -0.55
N VAL A 116 -6.33 13.90 -0.04
CA VAL A 116 -6.50 12.47 0.12
C VAL A 116 -7.74 11.97 -0.61
N SER A 117 -7.62 10.87 -1.35
CA SER A 117 -8.75 10.13 -1.92
C SER A 117 -8.54 8.63 -1.75
N CYS A 118 -9.64 7.89 -1.54
CA CYS A 118 -9.63 6.44 -1.30
C CYS A 118 -10.68 5.74 -2.16
N GLY A 119 -10.45 4.47 -2.51
CA GLY A 119 -11.40 3.61 -3.23
C GLY A 119 -11.05 3.35 -4.70
N VAL A 120 -9.90 3.83 -5.19
CA VAL A 120 -9.51 3.64 -6.60
C VAL A 120 -9.01 2.22 -6.83
N LEU A 121 -9.77 1.41 -7.58
CA LEU A 121 -9.52 -0.02 -7.82
C LEU A 121 -9.51 -0.84 -6.51
N GLU A 122 -10.42 -0.52 -5.59
CA GLU A 122 -10.51 -1.18 -4.28
C GLU A 122 -10.72 -2.69 -4.42
N SER A 123 -11.59 -3.14 -5.32
CA SER A 123 -11.87 -4.56 -5.55
C SER A 123 -10.61 -5.36 -5.89
N ASP A 124 -9.73 -4.80 -6.72
CA ASP A 124 -8.46 -5.42 -7.11
C ASP A 124 -7.50 -5.49 -5.93
N ALA A 125 -7.40 -4.43 -5.13
CA ALA A 125 -6.56 -4.37 -3.95
C ALA A 125 -7.02 -5.37 -2.87
N ARG A 126 -8.34 -5.49 -2.65
CA ARG A 126 -8.93 -6.48 -1.74
C ARG A 126 -8.67 -7.90 -2.20
N SER A 127 -8.84 -8.19 -3.48
CA SER A 127 -8.57 -9.50 -4.07
C SER A 127 -7.11 -9.91 -3.89
N LEU A 128 -6.18 -8.97 -4.09
CA LEU A 128 -4.76 -9.20 -3.92
C LEU A 128 -4.40 -9.54 -2.45
N ASN A 129 -5.10 -8.98 -1.49
CA ASN A 129 -4.84 -9.09 -0.06
C ASN A 129 -5.91 -9.90 0.71
N ALA A 130 -6.68 -10.77 0.04
CA ALA A 130 -7.80 -11.50 0.63
C ALA A 130 -7.44 -12.23 1.95
N GLY A 131 -6.26 -12.83 2.04
CA GLY A 131 -5.80 -13.54 3.25
C GLY A 131 -5.48 -12.57 4.41
N PHE A 132 -4.84 -11.44 4.12
CA PHE A 132 -4.57 -10.40 5.10
C PHE A 132 -5.89 -9.79 5.62
N ILE A 133 -6.78 -9.43 4.72
CA ILE A 133 -8.07 -8.82 5.04
C ILE A 133 -8.90 -9.74 5.92
N LYS A 134 -9.07 -11.02 5.53
CA LYS A 134 -9.83 -11.99 6.32
C LYS A 134 -9.30 -12.14 7.74
N ARG A 135 -7.98 -12.15 7.89
CA ARG A 135 -7.35 -12.23 9.21
C ARG A 135 -7.62 -10.97 10.04
N MET A 136 -7.58 -9.77 9.44
CA MET A 136 -7.81 -8.51 10.15
C MET A 136 -9.28 -8.31 10.52
N GLU A 137 -10.20 -8.60 9.60
CA GLU A 137 -11.63 -8.38 9.79
C GLU A 137 -12.32 -9.48 10.61
N GLN A 138 -11.85 -10.75 10.51
CA GLN A 138 -12.54 -11.91 11.07
C GLN A 138 -11.68 -12.72 12.06
N GLY A 139 -10.37 -12.47 12.16
CA GLY A 139 -9.45 -13.28 12.97
C GLY A 139 -9.22 -14.70 12.42
N LEU A 140 -9.67 -14.99 11.20
CA LEU A 140 -9.66 -16.33 10.61
C LEU A 140 -8.62 -16.44 9.48
N PRO A 141 -8.03 -17.64 9.25
CA PRO A 141 -7.18 -17.88 8.10
C PRO A 141 -8.00 -17.90 6.79
N PHE A 142 -7.37 -17.51 5.71
CA PHE A 142 -7.90 -17.72 4.36
C PHE A 142 -7.48 -19.10 3.86
N VAL A 143 -8.45 -20.00 3.69
CA VAL A 143 -8.22 -21.36 3.22
C VAL A 143 -8.55 -21.45 1.73
N ARG A 144 -7.62 -21.96 0.94
CA ARG A 144 -7.84 -22.29 -0.47
C ARG A 144 -7.57 -23.78 -0.68
N VAL A 145 -8.57 -24.50 -1.10
CA VAL A 145 -8.45 -25.91 -1.46
C VAL A 145 -8.33 -26.00 -2.98
N LYS A 146 -7.31 -26.70 -3.47
CA LYS A 146 -7.14 -27.03 -4.88
C LYS A 146 -7.12 -28.56 -4.99
N LEU A 147 -8.09 -29.12 -5.71
CA LEU A 147 -8.18 -30.54 -5.99
C LEU A 147 -7.82 -30.76 -7.46
N ALA A 148 -7.06 -31.80 -7.72
CA ALA A 148 -6.80 -32.33 -9.06
C ALA A 148 -7.27 -33.77 -9.08
N MET A 149 -7.99 -34.16 -10.15
CA MET A 149 -8.52 -35.50 -10.34
C MET A 149 -8.31 -35.89 -11.80
N SER A 150 -7.81 -37.12 -12.05
CA SER A 150 -7.84 -37.68 -13.40
C SER A 150 -9.24 -38.23 -13.70
N LEU A 151 -9.55 -38.33 -14.99
CA LEU A 151 -10.85 -38.84 -15.47
C LEU A 151 -10.74 -40.27 -16.02
N ASP A 152 -9.59 -40.91 -15.87
CA ASP A 152 -9.30 -42.30 -16.26
C ASP A 152 -9.66 -43.31 -15.18
#